data_114e8b2ced57e8c844164e873c440c0f
#
_entry.id   114e8b2ced57e8c844164e873c440c0f
#
_cell.length_a   1.000
_cell.length_b   1.000
_cell.length_c   1.000
_cell.angle_alpha   90.00
_cell.angle_beta   90.00
_cell.angle_gamma   90.00
#
_symmetry.space_group_name_H-M   'P 1'
#
loop_
_entity.id
_entity.type
_entity.pdbx_description
1 polymer ?
#
loop_
_entity_poly.entity_id
_entity_poly.type
_entity_poly.pdbx_seq_one_letter_code
_entity_poly.pdbx_strand_id
1 'polypeptide(L)'
;DDQFLLESPLTPGISVVAPAYNEEKTIIVNVKSLLTLNYPLFEVIIVNDGSKDKTLELLIEEFELVETPYAYVERIKTKPFKRIFKSTNPKYSILTVVDKMNGGTKADASNAGINASQYPYFLCTDVDCILERNTMLKMIKPILNSKVKVVAVGATLRMSNSCEVKDGVIERVSPPNGLIPRFQELEYLRAYLFGKMGWSLINCVPNISGGLGLFDKEVAVNAGGYDGESHAEDMDMMTKMVAYMINNHQKYHVAYIPVSCCWTEGPPNVKILGRQRTRWATGLAQIFFVHRKILFNPRYKKLGLVVFPFQLIYEFLAPVIEFAGLLYFIWLILKGDVNWPMATYIFFYSYSLGIMFGTLVLLLDNFVKRQYKTSRETFKLWLMVFLEPFLYHPLLIWFGLKGYFNFYTSRQMEWGTMTRQGFDNTNTKKPAISTDNTANNG
;
A
#
# COMPACT_ATOMS: atom_id res chain seq x y z
N ASP A 1 -17.89 -18.12 -8.82
CA ASP A 1 -17.15 -19.36 -8.57
C ASP A 1 -15.71 -19.18 -9.05
N ASP A 2 -14.74 -19.40 -8.15
CA ASP A 2 -13.33 -19.19 -8.47
C ASP A 2 -12.84 -20.22 -9.50
N GLN A 3 -13.39 -21.43 -9.46
CA GLN A 3 -13.07 -22.49 -10.40
C GLN A 3 -13.45 -22.12 -11.83
N PHE A 4 -14.63 -21.51 -12.01
CA PHE A 4 -15.04 -21.03 -13.33
C PHE A 4 -14.05 -20.00 -13.91
N LEU A 5 -13.52 -19.11 -13.09
CA LEU A 5 -12.53 -18.12 -13.55
C LEU A 5 -11.18 -18.76 -13.91
N LEU A 6 -10.78 -19.84 -13.22
CA LEU A 6 -9.55 -20.58 -13.50
C LEU A 6 -9.62 -21.34 -14.83
N GLU A 7 -10.79 -21.82 -15.21
CA GLU A 7 -10.99 -22.66 -16.39
C GLU A 7 -11.44 -21.85 -17.63
N SER A 8 -11.92 -20.63 -17.44
CA SER A 8 -12.49 -19.83 -18.54
C SER A 8 -11.39 -19.18 -19.40
N PRO A 9 -11.39 -19.41 -20.71
CA PRO A 9 -10.48 -18.73 -21.64
C PRO A 9 -10.76 -17.23 -21.80
N LEU A 10 -11.91 -16.76 -21.29
CA LEU A 10 -12.30 -15.36 -21.31
C LEU A 10 -11.79 -14.57 -20.11
N THR A 11 -11.16 -15.24 -19.14
CA THR A 11 -10.54 -14.56 -17.99
C THR A 11 -9.36 -13.72 -18.48
N PRO A 12 -9.40 -12.37 -18.30
CA PRO A 12 -8.36 -11.50 -18.84
C PRO A 12 -7.03 -11.70 -18.16
N GLY A 13 -5.94 -11.60 -18.91
CA GLY A 13 -4.58 -11.70 -18.37
C GLY A 13 -4.22 -10.49 -17.48
N ILE A 14 -3.35 -10.74 -16.51
CA ILE A 14 -2.85 -9.75 -15.54
C ILE A 14 -1.33 -9.77 -15.52
N SER A 15 -0.69 -8.61 -15.63
CA SER A 15 0.76 -8.44 -15.43
C SER A 15 1.01 -7.95 -14.01
N VAL A 16 1.69 -8.75 -13.18
CA VAL A 16 2.12 -8.35 -11.83
C VAL A 16 3.40 -7.55 -11.96
N VAL A 17 3.39 -6.29 -11.58
CA VAL A 17 4.53 -5.36 -11.64
C VAL A 17 5.03 -5.09 -10.23
N ALA A 18 6.29 -5.45 -9.95
CA ALA A 18 6.92 -5.24 -8.66
C ALA A 18 8.30 -4.59 -8.82
N PRO A 19 8.45 -3.29 -8.49
CA PRO A 19 9.74 -2.60 -8.49
C PRO A 19 10.59 -3.05 -7.30
N ALA A 20 11.89 -3.23 -7.54
CA ALA A 20 12.88 -3.65 -6.55
C ALA A 20 14.11 -2.73 -6.57
N TYR A 21 14.57 -2.30 -5.39
CA TYR A 21 15.79 -1.53 -5.22
C TYR A 21 16.48 -1.89 -3.91
N ASN A 22 17.66 -2.51 -3.98
CA ASN A 22 18.46 -2.97 -2.83
C ASN A 22 17.67 -3.91 -1.89
N GLU A 23 17.16 -5.01 -2.45
CA GLU A 23 16.32 -6.00 -1.76
C GLU A 23 17.01 -7.37 -1.62
N GLU A 24 18.35 -7.43 -1.60
CA GLU A 24 19.12 -8.68 -1.57
C GLU A 24 18.69 -9.68 -0.48
N LYS A 25 18.15 -9.19 0.65
CA LYS A 25 17.75 -10.04 1.77
C LYS A 25 16.43 -10.78 1.56
N THR A 26 15.53 -10.22 0.76
CA THR A 26 14.12 -10.67 0.69
C THR A 26 13.68 -11.00 -0.72
N ILE A 27 14.40 -10.54 -1.74
CA ILE A 27 13.98 -10.59 -3.14
C ILE A 27 13.58 -12.00 -3.61
N ILE A 28 14.36 -13.03 -3.26
CA ILE A 28 14.11 -14.41 -3.71
C ILE A 28 12.80 -14.95 -3.13
N VAL A 29 12.58 -14.78 -1.83
CA VAL A 29 11.36 -15.25 -1.16
C VAL A 29 10.15 -14.51 -1.72
N ASN A 30 10.26 -13.20 -1.92
CA ASN A 30 9.18 -12.37 -2.41
C ASN A 30 8.81 -12.70 -3.86
N VAL A 31 9.79 -12.87 -4.74
CA VAL A 31 9.54 -13.27 -6.13
C VAL A 31 8.92 -14.68 -6.19
N LYS A 32 9.43 -15.64 -5.40
CA LYS A 32 8.80 -16.96 -5.29
C LYS A 32 7.34 -16.88 -4.85
N SER A 33 7.03 -16.00 -3.90
CA SER A 33 5.65 -15.75 -3.46
C SER A 33 4.77 -15.26 -4.62
N LEU A 34 5.23 -14.28 -5.41
CA LEU A 34 4.48 -13.76 -6.56
C LEU A 34 4.27 -14.83 -7.64
N LEU A 35 5.23 -15.71 -7.85
CA LEU A 35 5.14 -16.83 -8.81
C LEU A 35 4.14 -17.93 -8.37
N THR A 36 3.74 -17.97 -7.09
CA THR A 36 2.75 -18.93 -6.56
C THR A 36 1.32 -18.43 -6.58
N LEU A 37 1.06 -17.25 -7.12
CA LEU A 37 -0.29 -16.70 -7.23
C LEU A 37 -1.18 -17.60 -8.09
N ASN A 38 -2.41 -17.78 -7.66
CA ASN A 38 -3.38 -18.63 -8.33
C ASN A 38 -4.21 -17.79 -9.32
N TYR A 39 -3.82 -17.83 -10.61
CA TYR A 39 -4.54 -17.15 -11.68
C TYR A 39 -4.23 -17.81 -13.03
N PRO A 40 -5.20 -17.95 -13.96
CA PRO A 40 -5.00 -18.77 -15.17
C PRO A 40 -4.01 -18.16 -16.17
N LEU A 41 -4.00 -16.84 -16.30
CA LEU A 41 -3.21 -16.13 -17.30
C LEU A 41 -2.54 -14.91 -16.69
N PHE A 42 -1.28 -15.04 -16.27
CA PHE A 42 -0.53 -13.93 -15.69
C PHE A 42 0.96 -14.02 -15.98
N GLU A 43 1.64 -12.92 -15.79
CA GLU A 43 3.09 -12.79 -15.79
C GLU A 43 3.55 -12.00 -14.58
N VAL A 44 4.80 -12.17 -14.19
CA VAL A 44 5.47 -11.44 -13.12
C VAL A 44 6.62 -10.64 -13.70
N ILE A 45 6.60 -9.33 -13.50
CA ILE A 45 7.61 -8.40 -13.99
C ILE A 45 8.28 -7.75 -12.79
N ILE A 46 9.52 -8.15 -12.53
CA ILE A 46 10.37 -7.52 -11.51
C ILE A 46 11.19 -6.45 -12.19
N VAL A 47 11.14 -5.23 -11.65
CA VAL A 47 11.95 -4.13 -12.18
C VAL A 47 13.07 -3.82 -11.21
N ASN A 48 14.29 -4.21 -11.56
CA ASN A 48 15.50 -3.82 -10.84
C ASN A 48 15.86 -2.38 -11.19
N ASP A 49 15.59 -1.45 -10.27
CA ASP A 49 15.83 -0.01 -10.47
C ASP A 49 17.28 0.39 -10.17
N GLY A 50 18.21 -0.30 -10.79
CA GLY A 50 19.64 -0.03 -10.64
C GLY A 50 20.14 -0.27 -9.23
N SER A 51 19.80 -1.42 -8.63
CA SER A 51 20.31 -1.84 -7.31
C SER A 51 21.82 -1.84 -7.27
N LYS A 52 22.37 -1.51 -6.11
CA LYS A 52 23.82 -1.45 -5.83
C LYS A 52 24.32 -2.63 -5.00
N ASP A 53 23.40 -3.43 -4.50
CA ASP A 53 23.65 -4.67 -3.76
C ASP A 53 23.53 -5.89 -4.68
N LYS A 54 23.45 -7.09 -4.13
CA LYS A 54 23.38 -8.34 -4.90
C LYS A 54 21.98 -8.70 -5.40
N THR A 55 21.03 -7.77 -5.41
CA THR A 55 19.63 -8.05 -5.80
C THR A 55 19.55 -8.67 -7.20
N LEU A 56 20.22 -8.09 -8.18
CA LEU A 56 20.16 -8.58 -9.57
C LEU A 56 20.88 -9.91 -9.75
N GLU A 57 22.06 -10.06 -9.17
CA GLU A 57 22.87 -11.28 -9.23
C GLU A 57 22.11 -12.47 -8.64
N LEU A 58 21.47 -12.27 -7.48
CA LEU A 58 20.65 -13.30 -6.85
C LEU A 58 19.43 -13.70 -7.71
N LEU A 59 18.79 -12.73 -8.38
CA LEU A 59 17.70 -13.03 -9.31
C LEU A 59 18.17 -13.87 -10.50
N ILE A 60 19.33 -13.51 -11.08
CA ILE A 60 19.90 -14.24 -12.24
C ILE A 60 20.22 -15.67 -11.86
N GLU A 61 20.88 -15.87 -10.72
CA GLU A 61 21.32 -17.18 -10.26
C GLU A 61 20.13 -18.08 -9.88
N GLU A 62 19.22 -17.60 -9.02
CA GLU A 62 18.11 -18.40 -8.48
C GLU A 62 17.09 -18.81 -9.55
N PHE A 63 16.80 -17.91 -10.50
CA PHE A 63 15.75 -18.12 -11.50
C PHE A 63 16.32 -18.51 -12.88
N GLU A 64 17.61 -18.80 -12.99
CA GLU A 64 18.28 -19.22 -14.23
C GLU A 64 17.99 -18.23 -15.38
N LEU A 65 18.21 -16.94 -15.11
CA LEU A 65 17.85 -15.87 -16.03
C LEU A 65 18.93 -15.68 -17.12
N VAL A 66 18.46 -15.52 -18.36
CA VAL A 66 19.30 -15.13 -19.49
C VAL A 66 18.80 -13.84 -20.12
N GLU A 67 19.72 -13.02 -20.58
CA GLU A 67 19.39 -11.82 -21.33
C GLU A 67 18.71 -12.20 -22.65
N THR A 68 17.58 -11.57 -22.92
CA THR A 68 16.73 -11.92 -24.04
C THR A 68 16.28 -10.65 -24.78
N PRO A 69 16.32 -10.60 -26.12
CA PRO A 69 15.66 -9.56 -26.87
C PRO A 69 14.17 -9.51 -26.52
N TYR A 70 13.68 -8.34 -26.16
CA TYR A 70 12.29 -8.15 -25.74
C TYR A 70 11.67 -6.95 -26.46
N ALA A 71 10.44 -7.14 -26.94
CA ALA A 71 9.69 -6.04 -27.55
C ALA A 71 9.21 -5.08 -26.45
N TYR A 72 10.04 -4.10 -26.12
CA TYR A 72 9.75 -3.05 -25.16
C TYR A 72 9.27 -1.81 -25.89
N VAL A 73 8.02 -1.42 -25.64
CA VAL A 73 7.45 -0.19 -26.21
C VAL A 73 7.32 0.85 -25.10
N GLU A 74 8.14 1.87 -25.14
CA GLU A 74 8.08 2.96 -24.17
C GLU A 74 6.88 3.88 -24.44
N ARG A 75 5.75 3.59 -23.80
CA ARG A 75 4.53 4.43 -23.84
C ARG A 75 4.50 5.48 -22.74
N ILE A 76 5.13 5.19 -21.62
CA ILE A 76 5.35 6.11 -20.51
C ILE A 76 6.86 6.35 -20.41
N LYS A 77 7.28 7.62 -20.40
CA LYS A 77 8.70 7.97 -20.32
C LYS A 77 9.31 7.52 -19.01
N THR A 78 10.45 6.83 -19.09
CA THR A 78 11.21 6.33 -17.93
C THR A 78 12.70 6.58 -18.12
N LYS A 79 13.51 6.36 -17.07
CA LYS A 79 14.96 6.21 -17.28
C LYS A 79 15.23 4.95 -18.10
N PRO A 80 16.25 4.96 -18.97
CA PRO A 80 16.49 3.84 -19.89
C PRO A 80 16.63 2.50 -19.19
N PHE A 81 16.02 1.46 -19.74
CA PHE A 81 16.35 0.09 -19.38
C PHE A 81 17.72 -0.28 -19.99
N LYS A 82 18.41 -1.22 -19.36
CA LYS A 82 19.69 -1.72 -19.83
C LYS A 82 19.52 -3.08 -20.50
N ARG A 83 18.86 -3.99 -19.80
CA ARG A 83 18.70 -5.39 -20.21
C ARG A 83 17.36 -5.92 -19.74
N ILE A 84 16.85 -6.91 -20.44
CA ILE A 84 15.68 -7.68 -20.04
C ILE A 84 16.07 -9.15 -19.98
N PHE A 85 15.65 -9.82 -18.93
CA PHE A 85 15.94 -11.22 -18.68
C PHE A 85 14.67 -12.05 -18.64
N LYS A 86 14.78 -13.27 -19.14
CA LYS A 86 13.78 -14.35 -19.03
C LYS A 86 14.44 -15.58 -18.44
N SER A 87 13.65 -16.39 -17.75
CA SER A 87 14.13 -17.67 -17.23
C SER A 87 14.23 -18.71 -18.35
N THR A 88 15.31 -19.50 -18.33
CA THR A 88 15.45 -20.71 -19.15
C THR A 88 14.73 -21.91 -18.53
N ASN A 89 14.40 -21.83 -17.25
CA ASN A 89 13.67 -22.87 -16.53
C ASN A 89 12.15 -22.71 -16.79
N PRO A 90 11.48 -23.73 -17.38
CA PRO A 90 10.04 -23.67 -17.67
C PRO A 90 9.17 -23.37 -16.46
N LYS A 91 9.62 -23.73 -15.26
CA LYS A 91 8.92 -23.44 -13.99
C LYS A 91 8.74 -21.93 -13.75
N TYR A 92 9.67 -21.13 -14.27
CA TYR A 92 9.69 -19.68 -14.08
C TYR A 92 9.45 -18.91 -15.39
N SER A 93 8.85 -19.56 -16.40
CA SER A 93 8.61 -18.99 -17.74
C SER A 93 7.80 -17.70 -17.72
N ILE A 94 6.95 -17.51 -16.71
CA ILE A 94 6.13 -16.29 -16.53
C ILE A 94 6.92 -15.11 -15.92
N LEU A 95 8.18 -15.33 -15.47
CA LEU A 95 9.03 -14.29 -14.88
C LEU A 95 9.77 -13.50 -15.96
N THR A 96 9.68 -12.17 -15.85
CA THR A 96 10.51 -11.22 -16.59
C THR A 96 11.22 -10.33 -15.59
N VAL A 97 12.51 -10.09 -15.79
CA VAL A 97 13.28 -9.12 -15.00
C VAL A 97 13.77 -8.01 -15.92
N VAL A 98 13.39 -6.77 -15.60
CA VAL A 98 13.81 -5.55 -16.30
C VAL A 98 14.90 -4.89 -15.47
N ASP A 99 16.15 -4.87 -15.96
CA ASP A 99 17.27 -4.12 -15.35
C ASP A 99 17.37 -2.76 -16.02
N LYS A 100 17.27 -1.69 -15.24
CA LYS A 100 17.25 -0.31 -15.73
C LYS A 100 18.20 0.60 -14.95
N MET A 101 18.45 1.78 -15.50
CA MET A 101 19.11 2.85 -14.76
C MET A 101 18.21 3.33 -13.62
N ASN A 102 18.79 3.57 -12.45
CA ASN A 102 18.04 4.04 -11.29
C ASN A 102 17.27 5.33 -11.62
N GLY A 103 15.95 5.29 -11.45
CA GLY A 103 15.06 6.42 -11.66
C GLY A 103 14.92 7.34 -10.45
N GLY A 104 15.45 6.91 -9.30
CA GLY A 104 15.35 7.64 -8.04
C GLY A 104 14.00 7.50 -7.34
N THR A 105 13.01 6.88 -7.99
CA THR A 105 11.66 6.73 -7.43
C THR A 105 11.02 5.40 -7.84
N LYS A 106 10.15 4.88 -6.97
CA LYS A 106 9.31 3.72 -7.26
C LYS A 106 8.45 3.94 -8.52
N ALA A 107 7.97 5.15 -8.73
CA ALA A 107 7.11 5.52 -9.85
C ALA A 107 7.77 5.23 -11.20
N ASP A 108 9.04 5.62 -11.38
CA ASP A 108 9.79 5.39 -12.62
C ASP A 108 9.98 3.89 -12.89
N ALA A 109 10.32 3.13 -11.86
CA ALA A 109 10.44 1.67 -11.96
C ALA A 109 9.08 1.00 -12.27
N SER A 110 8.00 1.43 -11.62
CA SER A 110 6.65 0.92 -11.91
C SER A 110 6.24 1.20 -13.35
N ASN A 111 6.50 2.39 -13.87
CA ASN A 111 6.24 2.74 -15.27
C ASN A 111 7.03 1.86 -16.26
N ALA A 112 8.28 1.55 -15.95
CA ALA A 112 9.06 0.61 -16.78
C ALA A 112 8.42 -0.78 -16.81
N GLY A 113 7.91 -1.27 -15.68
CA GLY A 113 7.17 -2.51 -15.60
C GLY A 113 5.85 -2.47 -16.38
N ILE A 114 5.11 -1.35 -16.33
CA ILE A 114 3.89 -1.14 -17.12
C ILE A 114 4.20 -1.15 -18.62
N ASN A 115 5.29 -0.52 -19.06
CA ASN A 115 5.72 -0.56 -20.47
C ASN A 115 6.08 -1.98 -20.91
N ALA A 116 6.71 -2.78 -20.04
CA ALA A 116 7.08 -4.16 -20.34
C ALA A 116 5.89 -5.14 -20.26
N SER A 117 4.78 -4.76 -19.64
CA SER A 117 3.62 -5.64 -19.44
C SER A 117 2.90 -5.96 -20.74
N GLN A 118 2.39 -7.21 -20.88
CA GLN A 118 1.70 -7.67 -22.09
C GLN A 118 0.18 -7.69 -21.96
N TYR A 119 -0.34 -7.84 -20.73
CA TYR A 119 -1.76 -8.00 -20.50
C TYR A 119 -2.54 -6.69 -20.35
N PRO A 120 -3.88 -6.72 -20.51
CA PRO A 120 -4.73 -5.53 -20.48
C PRO A 120 -4.84 -4.92 -19.07
N TYR A 121 -4.57 -5.69 -18.04
CA TYR A 121 -4.55 -5.22 -16.65
C TYR A 121 -3.18 -5.44 -16.05
N PHE A 122 -2.76 -4.51 -15.20
CA PHE A 122 -1.58 -4.71 -14.37
C PHE A 122 -1.93 -4.58 -12.89
N LEU A 123 -1.31 -5.44 -12.09
CA LEU A 123 -1.35 -5.40 -10.65
C LEU A 123 -0.02 -4.83 -10.17
N CYS A 124 -0.04 -3.63 -9.60
CA CYS A 124 1.14 -3.02 -9.00
C CYS A 124 1.20 -3.38 -7.52
N THR A 125 2.36 -3.86 -7.09
CA THR A 125 2.62 -4.19 -5.68
C THR A 125 4.06 -3.84 -5.31
N ASP A 126 4.31 -3.60 -4.03
CA ASP A 126 5.69 -3.51 -3.53
C ASP A 126 6.28 -4.92 -3.48
N VAL A 127 7.56 -5.05 -3.84
CA VAL A 127 8.21 -6.37 -3.87
C VAL A 127 8.25 -7.03 -2.49
N ASP A 128 8.17 -6.25 -1.41
CA ASP A 128 8.14 -6.70 -0.01
C ASP A 128 6.74 -7.00 0.53
N CYS A 129 5.71 -6.78 -0.28
CA CYS A 129 4.34 -7.14 0.08
C CYS A 129 4.11 -8.64 -0.15
N ILE A 130 3.43 -9.27 0.82
CA ILE A 130 2.98 -10.65 0.69
C ILE A 130 1.54 -10.66 0.24
N LEU A 131 1.27 -11.27 -0.90
CA LEU A 131 -0.08 -11.38 -1.46
C LEU A 131 -0.71 -12.73 -1.09
N GLU A 132 -2.02 -12.73 -0.86
CA GLU A 132 -2.80 -13.98 -0.75
C GLU A 132 -2.84 -14.65 -2.13
N ARG A 133 -2.73 -15.97 -2.18
CA ARG A 133 -2.69 -16.73 -3.45
C ARG A 133 -3.82 -16.39 -4.41
N ASN A 134 -5.03 -16.17 -3.90
CA ASN A 134 -6.22 -15.89 -4.72
C ASN A 134 -6.49 -14.37 -4.90
N THR A 135 -5.50 -13.50 -4.64
CA THR A 135 -5.66 -12.04 -4.74
C THR A 135 -6.17 -11.62 -6.10
N MET A 136 -5.57 -12.09 -7.19
CA MET A 136 -6.00 -11.72 -8.55
C MET A 136 -7.41 -12.19 -8.87
N LEU A 137 -7.78 -13.43 -8.47
CA LEU A 137 -9.16 -13.95 -8.62
C LEU A 137 -10.20 -13.09 -7.91
N LYS A 138 -9.85 -12.55 -6.73
CA LYS A 138 -10.75 -11.67 -5.98
C LYS A 138 -10.85 -10.30 -6.62
N MET A 139 -9.72 -9.73 -7.05
CA MET A 139 -9.66 -8.38 -7.58
C MET A 139 -10.21 -8.26 -9.01
N ILE A 140 -10.24 -9.34 -9.80
CA ILE A 140 -10.82 -9.31 -11.15
C ILE A 140 -12.35 -9.33 -11.14
N LYS A 141 -13.00 -9.86 -10.09
CA LYS A 141 -14.46 -10.00 -10.01
C LYS A 141 -15.23 -8.69 -10.21
N PRO A 142 -14.86 -7.56 -9.59
CA PRO A 142 -15.52 -6.28 -9.86
C PRO A 142 -15.46 -5.86 -11.32
N ILE A 143 -14.38 -6.20 -12.02
CA ILE A 143 -14.20 -5.88 -13.45
C ILE A 143 -15.17 -6.71 -14.29
N LEU A 144 -15.24 -8.01 -14.05
CA LEU A 144 -16.08 -8.93 -14.81
C LEU A 144 -17.59 -8.72 -14.55
N ASN A 145 -17.95 -8.32 -13.34
CA ASN A 145 -19.35 -8.13 -12.94
C ASN A 145 -19.90 -6.74 -13.28
N SER A 146 -19.06 -5.80 -13.71
CA SER A 146 -19.49 -4.43 -13.97
C SER A 146 -19.96 -4.24 -15.39
N LYS A 147 -21.08 -3.51 -15.55
CA LYS A 147 -21.56 -3.03 -16.87
C LYS A 147 -20.80 -1.78 -17.35
N VAL A 148 -19.97 -1.19 -16.49
CA VAL A 148 -19.21 0.03 -16.76
C VAL A 148 -17.73 -0.31 -16.63
N LYS A 149 -16.88 0.31 -17.43
CA LYS A 149 -15.43 0.08 -17.39
C LYS A 149 -14.89 0.35 -15.99
N VAL A 150 -14.37 -0.69 -15.32
CA VAL A 150 -13.67 -0.56 -14.05
C VAL A 150 -12.22 -0.24 -14.36
N VAL A 151 -11.79 0.95 -13.97
CA VAL A 151 -10.45 1.44 -14.30
C VAL A 151 -9.41 1.06 -13.25
N ALA A 152 -9.85 0.82 -12.01
CA ALA A 152 -8.98 0.39 -10.93
C ALA A 152 -9.75 -0.37 -9.85
N VAL A 153 -9.07 -1.33 -9.20
CA VAL A 153 -9.60 -2.11 -8.09
C VAL A 153 -8.58 -2.11 -6.95
N GLY A 154 -9.00 -1.69 -5.77
CA GLY A 154 -8.22 -1.80 -4.54
C GLY A 154 -8.74 -2.90 -3.62
N ALA A 155 -7.91 -3.30 -2.67
CA ALA A 155 -8.26 -4.29 -1.65
C ALA A 155 -7.67 -3.90 -0.29
N THR A 156 -8.17 -4.53 0.77
CA THR A 156 -7.70 -4.26 2.14
C THR A 156 -6.26 -4.74 2.32
N LEU A 157 -5.41 -3.84 2.84
CA LEU A 157 -4.05 -4.13 3.27
C LEU A 157 -4.01 -4.31 4.79
N ARG A 158 -3.09 -5.15 5.25
CA ARG A 158 -2.86 -5.43 6.68
C ARG A 158 -1.37 -5.37 7.03
N MET A 159 -1.08 -5.31 8.32
CA MET A 159 0.29 -5.37 8.80
C MET A 159 0.77 -6.81 8.87
N SER A 160 1.94 -7.09 8.29
CA SER A 160 2.61 -8.40 8.36
C SER A 160 3.43 -8.58 9.63
N ASN A 161 3.68 -7.53 10.39
CA ASN A 161 4.44 -7.59 11.64
C ASN A 161 3.85 -8.65 12.58
N SER A 162 4.61 -9.69 12.89
CA SER A 162 4.20 -10.82 13.74
C SER A 162 3.30 -11.88 13.06
N CYS A 163 3.06 -11.80 11.76
CA CYS A 163 2.50 -12.90 11.00
C CYS A 163 3.54 -14.02 10.84
N GLU A 164 3.09 -15.27 10.84
CA GLU A 164 3.92 -16.41 10.52
C GLU A 164 3.96 -16.58 9.00
N VAL A 165 5.14 -16.39 8.41
CA VAL A 165 5.36 -16.48 6.96
C VAL A 165 6.26 -17.68 6.68
N LYS A 166 5.85 -18.54 5.76
CA LYS A 166 6.64 -19.67 5.29
C LYS A 166 6.61 -19.72 3.76
N ASP A 167 7.78 -19.80 3.17
CA ASP A 167 7.95 -19.82 1.70
C ASP A 167 7.19 -18.69 0.98
N GLY A 168 7.18 -17.48 1.57
CA GLY A 168 6.50 -16.31 1.02
C GLY A 168 4.96 -16.35 1.12
N VAL A 169 4.40 -17.30 1.88
CA VAL A 169 2.96 -17.42 2.13
C VAL A 169 2.67 -17.20 3.61
N ILE A 170 1.60 -16.47 3.91
CA ILE A 170 1.17 -16.28 5.30
C ILE A 170 0.43 -17.54 5.76
N GLU A 171 1.02 -18.26 6.71
CA GLU A 171 0.39 -19.41 7.36
C GLU A 171 -0.55 -18.98 8.50
N ARG A 172 -0.16 -17.93 9.23
CA ARG A 172 -0.96 -17.41 10.33
C ARG A 172 -0.91 -15.89 10.39
N VAL A 173 -2.07 -15.27 10.44
CA VAL A 173 -2.23 -13.84 10.73
C VAL A 173 -2.27 -13.64 12.24
N SER A 174 -1.41 -12.77 12.75
CA SER A 174 -1.36 -12.37 14.15
C SER A 174 -1.32 -10.85 14.27
N PRO A 175 -1.96 -10.26 15.30
CA PRO A 175 -1.87 -8.82 15.49
C PRO A 175 -0.43 -8.42 15.81
N PRO A 176 0.03 -7.26 15.31
CA PRO A 176 1.39 -6.80 15.54
C PRO A 176 1.75 -6.74 17.03
N ASN A 177 3.00 -7.07 17.37
CA ASN A 177 3.46 -7.03 18.78
C ASN A 177 3.79 -5.62 19.28
N GLY A 178 4.24 -4.71 18.40
CA GLY A 178 4.55 -3.32 18.73
C GLY A 178 3.30 -2.42 18.81
N LEU A 179 3.35 -1.37 19.64
CA LEU A 179 2.26 -0.39 19.75
C LEU A 179 2.01 0.35 18.43
N ILE A 180 3.06 0.85 17.79
CA ILE A 180 2.95 1.62 16.56
C ILE A 180 2.34 0.80 15.42
N PRO A 181 2.82 -0.43 15.11
CA PRO A 181 2.16 -1.26 14.10
C PRO A 181 0.71 -1.63 14.45
N ARG A 182 0.35 -1.78 15.74
CA ARG A 182 -1.05 -2.02 16.15
C ARG A 182 -1.96 -0.84 15.86
N PHE A 183 -1.52 0.38 16.16
CA PHE A 183 -2.26 1.58 15.80
C PHE A 183 -2.44 1.68 14.28
N GLN A 184 -1.39 1.39 13.51
CA GLN A 184 -1.47 1.41 12.07
C GLN A 184 -2.35 0.30 11.50
N GLU A 185 -2.37 -0.89 12.09
CA GLU A 185 -3.33 -1.95 11.72
C GLU A 185 -4.77 -1.48 11.91
N LEU A 186 -5.10 -0.88 13.07
CA LEU A 186 -6.43 -0.33 13.35
C LEU A 186 -6.80 0.78 12.36
N GLU A 187 -5.88 1.69 12.08
CA GLU A 187 -6.06 2.76 11.11
C GLU A 187 -6.29 2.22 9.70
N TYR A 188 -5.53 1.21 9.27
CA TYR A 188 -5.70 0.57 7.96
C TYR A 188 -7.05 -0.14 7.85
N LEU A 189 -7.47 -0.87 8.87
CA LEU A 189 -8.80 -1.46 8.88
C LEU A 189 -9.89 -0.41 8.75
N ARG A 190 -9.77 0.71 9.44
CA ARG A 190 -10.71 1.84 9.35
C ARG A 190 -10.71 2.47 7.97
N ALA A 191 -9.53 2.76 7.43
CA ALA A 191 -9.39 3.40 6.12
C ALA A 191 -9.85 2.49 4.98
N TYR A 192 -9.48 1.23 4.99
CA TYR A 192 -9.73 0.32 3.88
C TYR A 192 -11.08 -0.38 3.97
N LEU A 193 -11.38 -0.98 5.12
CA LEU A 193 -12.60 -1.76 5.29
C LEU A 193 -13.86 -0.90 5.43
N PHE A 194 -13.75 0.29 6.03
CA PHE A 194 -14.87 1.19 6.22
C PHE A 194 -14.85 2.36 5.23
N GLY A 195 -13.77 3.14 5.24
CA GLY A 195 -13.65 4.37 4.44
C GLY A 195 -13.71 4.11 2.95
N LYS A 196 -12.74 3.36 2.39
CA LYS A 196 -12.66 3.13 0.94
C LYS A 196 -13.80 2.28 0.37
N MET A 197 -14.37 1.37 1.17
CA MET A 197 -15.60 0.68 0.78
C MET A 197 -16.77 1.65 0.61
N GLY A 198 -16.99 2.55 1.57
CA GLY A 198 -18.01 3.60 1.48
C GLY A 198 -17.80 4.50 0.25
N TRP A 199 -16.56 4.93 0.00
CA TRP A 199 -16.21 5.73 -1.17
C TRP A 199 -16.41 4.98 -2.50
N SER A 200 -16.17 3.66 -2.52
CA SER A 200 -16.40 2.83 -3.70
C SER A 200 -17.88 2.78 -4.09
N LEU A 201 -18.79 2.71 -3.12
CA LEU A 201 -20.24 2.69 -3.38
C LEU A 201 -20.73 3.93 -4.14
N ILE A 202 -20.14 5.08 -3.87
CA ILE A 202 -20.49 6.34 -4.55
C ILE A 202 -19.53 6.70 -5.70
N ASN A 203 -18.62 5.79 -6.05
CA ASN A 203 -17.58 5.97 -7.08
C ASN A 203 -16.72 7.23 -6.83
N CYS A 204 -16.22 7.37 -5.60
CA CYS A 204 -15.41 8.50 -5.13
C CYS A 204 -14.15 8.04 -4.40
N VAL A 205 -13.61 6.86 -4.72
CA VAL A 205 -12.37 6.34 -4.09
C VAL A 205 -11.22 7.33 -4.37
N PRO A 206 -10.62 7.92 -3.33
CA PRO A 206 -9.63 8.99 -3.51
C PRO A 206 -8.29 8.46 -4.03
N ASN A 207 -7.88 7.28 -3.58
CA ASN A 207 -6.65 6.61 -4.03
C ASN A 207 -6.73 5.09 -3.84
N ILE A 208 -5.92 4.38 -4.59
CA ILE A 208 -5.61 2.96 -4.37
C ILE A 208 -4.18 2.88 -3.86
N SER A 209 -3.97 2.10 -2.80
CA SER A 209 -2.66 2.01 -2.15
C SER A 209 -1.58 1.55 -3.11
N GLY A 210 -0.41 2.18 -3.06
CA GLY A 210 0.77 1.76 -3.82
C GLY A 210 1.27 0.34 -3.51
N GLY A 211 0.88 -0.24 -2.35
CA GLY A 211 1.23 -1.62 -1.98
C GLY A 211 0.39 -2.69 -2.68
N LEU A 212 -0.82 -2.36 -3.16
CA LEU A 212 -1.66 -3.27 -3.95
C LEU A 212 -2.74 -2.50 -4.71
N GLY A 213 -2.70 -2.58 -6.03
CA GLY A 213 -3.74 -2.07 -6.92
C GLY A 213 -3.77 -2.81 -8.24
N LEU A 214 -4.97 -3.12 -8.73
CA LEU A 214 -5.22 -3.66 -10.06
C LEU A 214 -5.78 -2.56 -10.94
N PHE A 215 -5.15 -2.29 -12.09
CA PHE A 215 -5.46 -1.15 -12.95
C PHE A 215 -5.66 -1.56 -14.39
N ASP A 216 -6.58 -0.86 -15.09
CA ASP A 216 -6.67 -0.91 -16.55
C ASP A 216 -5.42 -0.24 -17.14
N LYS A 217 -4.63 -1.03 -17.88
CA LYS A 217 -3.36 -0.59 -18.42
C LYS A 217 -3.51 0.56 -19.42
N GLU A 218 -4.48 0.48 -20.29
CA GLU A 218 -4.67 1.49 -21.33
C GLU A 218 -5.06 2.84 -20.72
N VAL A 219 -5.96 2.85 -19.75
CA VAL A 219 -6.35 4.07 -19.05
C VAL A 219 -5.17 4.65 -18.29
N ALA A 220 -4.40 3.83 -17.57
CA ALA A 220 -3.23 4.29 -16.84
C ALA A 220 -2.16 4.89 -17.75
N VAL A 221 -1.85 4.23 -18.88
CA VAL A 221 -0.87 4.71 -19.87
C VAL A 221 -1.34 6.02 -20.50
N ASN A 222 -2.60 6.10 -20.92
CA ASN A 222 -3.14 7.31 -21.56
C ASN A 222 -3.29 8.47 -20.58
N ALA A 223 -3.42 8.20 -19.28
CA ALA A 223 -3.39 9.20 -18.22
C ALA A 223 -1.96 9.67 -17.87
N GLY A 224 -0.92 9.04 -18.42
CA GLY A 224 0.48 9.39 -18.24
C GLY A 224 1.24 8.59 -17.16
N GLY A 225 0.61 7.51 -16.63
CA GLY A 225 1.24 6.63 -15.63
C GLY A 225 1.53 7.29 -14.28
N TYR A 226 2.44 6.70 -13.54
CA TYR A 226 2.92 7.26 -12.27
C TYR A 226 3.81 8.49 -12.51
N ASP A 227 3.72 9.49 -11.66
CA ASP A 227 4.61 10.65 -11.68
C ASP A 227 5.81 10.43 -10.78
N GLY A 228 7.00 10.43 -11.35
CA GLY A 228 8.27 10.26 -10.62
C GLY A 228 8.62 11.40 -9.67
N GLU A 229 8.03 12.56 -9.84
CA GLU A 229 8.25 13.73 -8.97
C GLU A 229 7.24 13.79 -7.81
N SER A 230 6.20 12.94 -7.84
CA SER A 230 5.16 12.93 -6.81
C SER A 230 5.57 12.09 -5.60
N HIS A 231 5.42 12.66 -4.41
CA HIS A 231 5.56 11.95 -3.13
C HIS A 231 4.32 11.11 -2.76
N ALA A 232 3.22 11.28 -3.52
CA ALA A 232 1.97 10.51 -3.43
C ALA A 232 1.59 10.00 -4.83
N GLU A 233 2.49 9.23 -5.43
CA GLU A 233 2.40 8.74 -6.81
C GLU A 233 1.13 7.94 -7.08
N ASP A 234 0.62 7.20 -6.09
CA ASP A 234 -0.60 6.41 -6.15
C ASP A 234 -1.86 7.29 -6.22
N MET A 235 -1.90 8.35 -5.43
CA MET A 235 -2.99 9.34 -5.44
C MET A 235 -2.96 10.17 -6.73
N ASP A 236 -1.76 10.57 -7.20
CA ASP A 236 -1.58 11.30 -8.44
C ASP A 236 -2.08 10.49 -9.64
N MET A 237 -1.65 9.23 -9.76
CA MET A 237 -2.08 8.36 -10.85
C MET A 237 -3.61 8.18 -10.87
N MET A 238 -4.22 7.91 -9.72
CA MET A 238 -5.68 7.78 -9.61
C MET A 238 -6.40 9.05 -10.02
N THR A 239 -5.91 10.22 -9.57
CA THR A 239 -6.47 11.54 -9.96
C THR A 239 -6.40 11.73 -11.47
N LYS A 240 -5.25 11.43 -12.09
CA LYS A 240 -5.05 11.53 -13.55
C LYS A 240 -5.94 10.55 -14.33
N MET A 241 -6.04 9.29 -13.88
CA MET A 241 -6.91 8.29 -14.53
C MET A 241 -8.38 8.71 -14.51
N VAL A 242 -8.88 9.15 -13.36
CA VAL A 242 -10.27 9.61 -13.23
C VAL A 242 -10.50 10.88 -14.05
N ALA A 243 -9.58 11.85 -14.01
CA ALA A 243 -9.67 13.07 -14.83
C ALA A 243 -9.63 12.75 -16.34
N TYR A 244 -8.80 11.79 -16.76
CA TYR A 244 -8.76 11.30 -18.15
C TYR A 244 -10.12 10.74 -18.59
N MET A 245 -10.75 9.87 -17.79
CA MET A 245 -12.06 9.30 -18.11
C MET A 245 -13.15 10.38 -18.20
N ILE A 246 -13.13 11.35 -17.28
CA ILE A 246 -14.09 12.48 -17.29
C ILE A 246 -13.89 13.37 -18.52
N ASN A 247 -12.66 13.72 -18.86
CA ASN A 247 -12.34 14.58 -20.01
C ASN A 247 -12.70 13.93 -21.34
N ASN A 248 -12.62 12.61 -21.43
CA ASN A 248 -13.04 11.83 -22.62
C ASN A 248 -14.52 11.41 -22.57
N HIS A 249 -15.31 11.94 -21.65
CA HIS A 249 -16.74 11.63 -21.48
C HIS A 249 -17.07 10.15 -21.34
N GLN A 250 -16.11 9.35 -20.85
CA GLN A 250 -16.28 7.90 -20.65
C GLN A 250 -16.87 7.61 -19.27
N LYS A 251 -17.77 6.63 -19.21
CA LYS A 251 -18.26 6.10 -17.93
C LYS A 251 -17.20 5.20 -17.33
N TYR A 252 -16.96 5.34 -16.04
CA TYR A 252 -15.96 4.55 -15.32
C TYR A 252 -16.45 4.19 -13.91
N HIS A 253 -15.80 3.18 -13.34
CA HIS A 253 -15.96 2.81 -11.93
C HIS A 253 -14.58 2.53 -11.32
N VAL A 254 -14.40 2.94 -10.07
CA VAL A 254 -13.27 2.57 -9.21
C VAL A 254 -13.82 1.69 -8.10
N ALA A 255 -13.45 0.42 -8.12
CA ALA A 255 -13.94 -0.55 -7.16
C ALA A 255 -12.98 -0.73 -5.98
N TYR A 256 -13.53 -1.10 -4.84
CA TYR A 256 -12.76 -1.51 -3.67
C TYR A 256 -13.37 -2.77 -3.06
N ILE A 257 -12.55 -3.77 -2.70
CA ILE A 257 -13.04 -5.01 -2.09
C ILE A 257 -12.61 -5.09 -0.61
N PRO A 258 -13.51 -5.56 0.29
CA PRO A 258 -13.23 -5.56 1.72
C PRO A 258 -12.27 -6.67 2.16
N VAL A 259 -11.94 -7.60 1.26
CA VAL A 259 -11.13 -8.77 1.60
C VAL A 259 -9.67 -8.38 1.72
N SER A 260 -9.01 -8.85 2.77
CA SER A 260 -7.57 -8.70 2.93
C SER A 260 -6.83 -9.55 1.91
N CYS A 261 -6.07 -8.89 1.05
CA CYS A 261 -5.33 -9.51 -0.05
C CYS A 261 -3.82 -9.28 0.03
N CYS A 262 -3.36 -8.37 0.86
CA CYS A 262 -1.97 -7.94 0.92
C CYS A 262 -1.55 -7.66 2.37
N TRP A 263 -0.34 -8.08 2.73
CA TRP A 263 0.31 -7.81 4.01
C TRP A 263 1.62 -7.10 3.74
N THR A 264 1.81 -5.97 4.41
CA THR A 264 3.00 -5.12 4.33
C THR A 264 3.61 -4.91 5.70
N GLU A 265 4.91 -4.69 5.78
CA GLU A 265 5.56 -4.39 7.05
C GLU A 265 5.21 -2.97 7.52
N GLY A 266 4.57 -2.85 8.68
CA GLY A 266 4.29 -1.57 9.33
C GLY A 266 5.53 -1.00 10.04
N PRO A 267 5.61 0.34 10.22
CA PRO A 267 6.73 0.99 10.90
C PRO A 267 6.87 0.48 12.34
N PRO A 268 8.04 -0.07 12.72
CA PRO A 268 8.24 -0.67 14.04
C PRO A 268 8.33 0.37 15.16
N ASN A 269 8.61 1.64 14.84
CA ASN A 269 8.82 2.70 15.82
C ASN A 269 8.37 4.08 15.32
N VAL A 270 8.31 5.05 16.25
CA VAL A 270 7.87 6.43 15.99
C VAL A 270 8.74 7.15 14.94
N LYS A 271 10.06 6.87 14.89
CA LYS A 271 10.97 7.51 13.93
C LYS A 271 10.63 7.13 12.50
N ILE A 272 10.39 5.85 12.25
CA ILE A 272 10.03 5.33 10.90
C ILE A 272 8.61 5.75 10.55
N LEU A 273 7.67 5.69 11.50
CA LEU A 273 6.33 6.24 11.33
C LEU A 273 6.40 7.72 10.92
N GLY A 274 7.21 8.51 11.62
CA GLY A 274 7.36 9.94 11.33
C GLY A 274 7.85 10.22 9.91
N ARG A 275 8.82 9.44 9.40
CA ARG A 275 9.28 9.56 8.01
C ARG A 275 8.16 9.25 7.02
N GLN A 276 7.44 8.16 7.23
CA GLN A 276 6.33 7.73 6.39
C GLN A 276 5.21 8.80 6.36
N ARG A 277 4.77 9.28 7.52
CA ARG A 277 3.67 10.25 7.62
C ARG A 277 4.04 11.63 7.11
N THR A 278 5.26 12.09 7.40
CA THR A 278 5.77 13.35 6.84
C THR A 278 5.79 13.30 5.31
N ARG A 279 6.25 12.19 4.71
CA ARG A 279 6.22 12.00 3.25
C ARG A 279 4.79 12.04 2.70
N TRP A 280 3.86 11.32 3.33
CA TRP A 280 2.45 11.31 2.88
C TRP A 280 1.81 12.71 2.94
N ALA A 281 2.06 13.46 4.02
CA ALA A 281 1.55 14.82 4.15
C ALA A 281 2.17 15.77 3.12
N THR A 282 3.48 15.65 2.84
CA THR A 282 4.15 16.39 1.76
C THR A 282 3.52 16.06 0.41
N GLY A 283 3.28 14.78 0.14
CA GLY A 283 2.63 14.33 -1.10
C GLY A 283 1.19 14.85 -1.23
N LEU A 284 0.40 14.84 -0.15
CA LEU A 284 -0.94 15.41 -0.15
C LEU A 284 -0.95 16.90 -0.48
N ALA A 285 -0.02 17.68 0.12
CA ALA A 285 0.14 19.09 -0.21
C ALA A 285 0.50 19.29 -1.70
N GLN A 286 1.39 18.44 -2.23
CA GLN A 286 1.79 18.46 -3.63
C GLN A 286 0.60 18.18 -4.57
N ILE A 287 -0.24 17.19 -4.26
CA ILE A 287 -1.44 16.85 -5.03
C ILE A 287 -2.36 18.08 -5.15
N PHE A 288 -2.63 18.79 -4.04
CA PHE A 288 -3.45 20.00 -4.08
C PHE A 288 -2.83 21.10 -4.93
N PHE A 289 -1.52 21.26 -4.87
CA PHE A 289 -0.83 22.28 -5.66
C PHE A 289 -0.85 21.95 -7.17
N VAL A 290 -0.52 20.72 -7.54
CA VAL A 290 -0.48 20.25 -8.93
C VAL A 290 -1.88 20.23 -9.55
N HIS A 291 -2.84 19.66 -8.85
CA HIS A 291 -4.20 19.46 -9.33
C HIS A 291 -5.19 20.54 -8.87
N ARG A 292 -4.72 21.74 -8.47
CA ARG A 292 -5.55 22.84 -7.95
C ARG A 292 -6.75 23.22 -8.83
N LYS A 293 -6.66 22.99 -10.16
CA LYS A 293 -7.73 23.27 -11.12
C LYS A 293 -8.91 22.30 -11.01
N ILE A 294 -8.76 21.20 -10.31
CA ILE A 294 -9.81 20.20 -10.08
C ILE A 294 -10.71 20.63 -8.92
N LEU A 295 -10.12 21.24 -7.89
CA LEU A 295 -10.82 21.63 -6.67
C LEU A 295 -11.98 22.57 -6.96
N PHE A 296 -13.18 22.24 -6.45
CA PHE A 296 -14.45 22.94 -6.66
C PHE A 296 -14.85 23.15 -8.12
N ASN A 297 -14.26 22.41 -9.06
CA ASN A 297 -14.54 22.55 -10.47
C ASN A 297 -15.61 21.54 -10.93
N PRO A 298 -16.83 22.00 -11.33
CA PRO A 298 -17.92 21.11 -11.76
C PRO A 298 -17.60 20.26 -13.00
N ARG A 299 -16.65 20.71 -13.84
CA ARG A 299 -16.17 19.93 -15.01
C ARG A 299 -15.67 18.55 -14.60
N TYR A 300 -15.03 18.45 -13.45
CA TYR A 300 -14.52 17.20 -12.91
C TYR A 300 -15.55 16.42 -12.09
N LYS A 301 -16.82 16.81 -12.14
CA LYS A 301 -17.94 16.09 -11.49
C LYS A 301 -17.63 15.76 -10.02
N LYS A 302 -17.83 14.51 -9.59
CA LYS A 302 -17.58 14.05 -8.21
C LYS A 302 -16.12 14.21 -7.78
N LEU A 303 -15.16 14.07 -8.68
CA LEU A 303 -13.75 14.29 -8.35
C LEU A 303 -13.51 15.70 -7.83
N GLY A 304 -14.03 16.72 -8.53
CA GLY A 304 -13.85 18.13 -8.17
C GLY A 304 -14.79 18.63 -7.07
N LEU A 305 -16.01 18.08 -6.96
CA LEU A 305 -17.03 18.58 -6.04
C LEU A 305 -17.19 17.78 -4.75
N VAL A 306 -16.64 16.54 -4.71
CA VAL A 306 -16.76 15.64 -3.54
C VAL A 306 -15.39 15.21 -3.06
N VAL A 307 -14.60 14.54 -3.91
CA VAL A 307 -13.32 13.93 -3.48
C VAL A 307 -12.32 14.98 -3.04
N PHE A 308 -12.01 15.96 -3.89
CA PHE A 308 -11.03 17.00 -3.59
C PHE A 308 -11.44 17.91 -2.41
N PRO A 309 -12.70 18.39 -2.32
CA PRO A 309 -13.15 19.14 -1.13
C PRO A 309 -13.10 18.32 0.16
N PHE A 310 -13.47 17.03 0.13
CA PHE A 310 -13.34 16.15 1.28
C PHE A 310 -11.87 16.01 1.73
N GLN A 311 -10.97 15.71 0.80
CA GLN A 311 -9.55 15.60 1.10
C GLN A 311 -8.96 16.91 1.62
N LEU A 312 -9.39 18.06 1.06
CA LEU A 312 -8.96 19.36 1.54
C LEU A 312 -9.35 19.60 3.00
N ILE A 313 -10.61 19.33 3.34
CA ILE A 313 -11.14 19.64 4.67
C ILE A 313 -10.68 18.61 5.71
N TYR A 314 -10.85 17.31 5.40
CA TYR A 314 -10.70 16.24 6.38
C TYR A 314 -9.33 15.54 6.37
N GLU A 315 -8.51 15.75 5.34
CA GLU A 315 -7.17 15.18 5.29
C GLU A 315 -6.09 16.26 5.37
N PHE A 316 -6.21 17.34 4.57
CA PHE A 316 -5.19 18.38 4.50
C PHE A 316 -5.35 19.42 5.62
N LEU A 317 -6.54 19.99 5.81
CA LEU A 317 -6.76 21.03 6.83
C LEU A 317 -6.94 20.47 8.25
N ALA A 318 -7.33 19.20 8.41
CA ALA A 318 -7.59 18.63 9.72
C ALA A 318 -6.41 18.81 10.71
N PRO A 319 -5.15 18.44 10.39
CA PRO A 319 -4.05 18.65 11.32
C PRO A 319 -3.82 20.13 11.70
N VAL A 320 -4.09 21.06 10.78
CA VAL A 320 -3.94 22.49 11.01
C VAL A 320 -5.05 22.99 11.96
N ILE A 321 -6.31 22.60 11.70
CA ILE A 321 -7.47 22.97 12.51
C ILE A 321 -7.35 22.38 13.92
N GLU A 322 -6.96 21.13 14.03
CA GLU A 322 -6.80 20.45 15.32
C GLU A 322 -5.67 21.08 16.16
N PHE A 323 -4.54 21.39 15.53
CA PHE A 323 -3.43 22.06 16.20
C PHE A 323 -3.82 23.49 16.64
N ALA A 324 -4.48 24.26 15.78
CA ALA A 324 -4.98 25.60 16.12
C ALA A 324 -6.03 25.55 17.25
N GLY A 325 -6.92 24.53 17.21
CA GLY A 325 -7.90 24.28 18.27
C GLY A 325 -7.24 23.95 19.61
N LEU A 326 -6.17 23.15 19.60
CA LEU A 326 -5.39 22.85 20.79
C LEU A 326 -4.75 24.13 21.37
N LEU A 327 -4.12 24.96 20.54
CA LEU A 327 -3.52 26.23 20.97
C LEU A 327 -4.59 27.19 21.53
N TYR A 328 -5.74 27.26 20.88
CA TYR A 328 -6.86 28.07 21.35
C TYR A 328 -7.40 27.58 22.72
N PHE A 329 -7.51 26.26 22.88
CA PHE A 329 -7.96 25.67 24.15
C PHE A 329 -6.96 25.96 25.28
N ILE A 330 -5.64 25.83 25.01
CA ILE A 330 -4.59 26.21 25.98
C ILE A 330 -4.70 27.69 26.37
N TRP A 331 -4.93 28.57 25.38
CA TRP A 331 -5.11 30.00 25.63
C TRP A 331 -6.32 30.31 26.53
N LEU A 332 -7.46 29.62 26.32
CA LEU A 332 -8.64 29.73 27.19
C LEU A 332 -8.32 29.27 28.64
N ILE A 333 -7.56 28.19 28.80
CA ILE A 333 -7.12 27.72 30.12
C ILE A 333 -6.30 28.80 30.82
N LEU A 334 -5.33 29.39 30.13
CA LEU A 334 -4.46 30.43 30.69
C LEU A 334 -5.21 31.67 31.08
N LYS A 335 -6.32 32.02 30.39
CA LYS A 335 -7.21 33.12 30.73
C LYS A 335 -8.22 32.81 31.85
N GLY A 336 -8.42 31.53 32.16
CA GLY A 336 -9.48 31.14 33.09
C GLY A 336 -10.90 31.15 32.49
N ASP A 337 -11.03 31.27 31.17
CA ASP A 337 -12.31 31.42 30.47
C ASP A 337 -12.91 30.07 29.99
N VAL A 338 -12.38 28.95 30.47
CA VAL A 338 -12.87 27.63 30.06
C VAL A 338 -14.19 27.30 30.72
N ASN A 339 -15.22 27.03 29.92
CA ASN A 339 -16.42 26.37 30.41
C ASN A 339 -16.16 24.87 30.56
N TRP A 340 -15.69 24.45 31.75
CA TRP A 340 -15.32 23.09 32.04
C TRP A 340 -16.45 22.06 31.85
N PRO A 341 -17.70 22.31 32.28
CA PRO A 341 -18.79 21.37 31.98
C PRO A 341 -18.95 21.13 30.49
N MET A 342 -18.93 22.17 29.66
CA MET A 342 -19.08 22.04 28.21
C MET A 342 -17.85 21.34 27.58
N ALA A 343 -16.64 21.70 27.98
CA ALA A 343 -15.41 21.08 27.51
C ALA A 343 -15.38 19.57 27.83
N THR A 344 -15.77 19.19 29.04
CA THR A 344 -15.87 17.81 29.48
C THR A 344 -16.91 17.04 28.66
N TYR A 345 -18.09 17.65 28.43
CA TYR A 345 -19.14 17.04 27.62
C TYR A 345 -18.69 16.77 26.18
N ILE A 346 -18.08 17.78 25.51
CA ILE A 346 -17.56 17.65 24.14
C ILE A 346 -16.49 16.57 24.07
N PHE A 347 -15.58 16.55 25.06
CA PHE A 347 -14.53 15.53 25.12
C PHE A 347 -15.10 14.13 25.20
N PHE A 348 -15.99 13.84 26.16
CA PHE A 348 -16.58 12.50 26.29
C PHE A 348 -17.46 12.12 25.11
N TYR A 349 -18.19 13.07 24.52
CA TYR A 349 -18.97 12.84 23.32
C TYR A 349 -18.06 12.41 22.14
N SER A 350 -17.03 13.18 21.84
CA SER A 350 -16.10 12.89 20.73
C SER A 350 -15.32 11.60 20.98
N TYR A 351 -14.88 11.36 22.22
CA TYR A 351 -14.16 10.16 22.60
C TYR A 351 -15.04 8.92 22.47
N SER A 352 -16.28 8.96 22.93
CA SER A 352 -17.22 7.83 22.80
C SER A 352 -17.56 7.51 21.35
N LEU A 353 -17.70 8.52 20.49
CA LEU A 353 -17.87 8.30 19.04
C LEU A 353 -16.64 7.60 18.44
N GLY A 354 -15.43 8.01 18.80
CA GLY A 354 -14.20 7.37 18.35
C GLY A 354 -14.13 5.89 18.75
N ILE A 355 -14.48 5.58 20.01
CA ILE A 355 -14.56 4.20 20.51
C ILE A 355 -15.62 3.40 19.74
N MET A 356 -16.80 3.97 19.53
CA MET A 356 -17.89 3.33 18.80
C MET A 356 -17.46 2.96 17.37
N PHE A 357 -16.87 3.91 16.62
CA PHE A 357 -16.41 3.66 15.26
C PHE A 357 -15.24 2.65 15.22
N GLY A 358 -14.25 2.76 16.10
CA GLY A 358 -13.17 1.80 16.18
C GLY A 358 -13.63 0.38 16.51
N THR A 359 -14.60 0.24 17.42
CA THR A 359 -15.22 -1.05 17.76
C THR A 359 -16.01 -1.60 16.58
N LEU A 360 -16.81 -0.77 15.90
CA LEU A 360 -17.57 -1.17 14.72
C LEU A 360 -16.67 -1.74 13.62
N VAL A 361 -15.53 -1.09 13.35
CA VAL A 361 -14.56 -1.57 12.34
C VAL A 361 -14.01 -2.95 12.69
N LEU A 362 -13.67 -3.20 13.96
CA LEU A 362 -13.19 -4.52 14.39
C LEU A 362 -14.29 -5.59 14.32
N LEU A 363 -15.56 -5.23 14.56
CA LEU A 363 -16.69 -6.12 14.35
C LEU A 363 -16.88 -6.44 12.87
N LEU A 364 -16.80 -5.44 11.99
CA LEU A 364 -16.89 -5.64 10.54
C LEU A 364 -15.74 -6.53 10.01
N ASP A 365 -14.51 -6.36 10.50
CA ASP A 365 -13.39 -7.23 10.14
C ASP A 365 -13.66 -8.69 10.49
N ASN A 366 -14.18 -8.94 11.70
CA ASN A 366 -14.56 -10.28 12.10
C ASN A 366 -15.73 -10.86 11.28
N PHE A 367 -16.64 -10.02 10.81
CA PHE A 367 -17.78 -10.43 9.97
C PHE A 367 -17.34 -10.77 8.54
N VAL A 368 -16.46 -9.98 7.94
CA VAL A 368 -15.96 -10.19 6.55
C VAL A 368 -15.11 -11.46 6.47
N LYS A 369 -14.12 -11.57 7.31
CA LYS A 369 -13.27 -12.77 7.44
C LYS A 369 -12.54 -12.71 8.78
N ARG A 370 -12.87 -13.61 9.69
CA ARG A 370 -12.17 -13.71 10.96
C ARG A 370 -10.69 -14.07 10.74
N GLN A 371 -9.83 -13.04 10.71
CA GLN A 371 -8.39 -13.21 10.50
C GLN A 371 -7.68 -13.69 11.77
N TYR A 372 -8.06 -13.13 12.93
CA TYR A 372 -7.49 -13.49 14.22
C TYR A 372 -8.19 -14.70 14.81
N LYS A 373 -7.41 -15.73 15.16
CA LYS A 373 -7.96 -17.02 15.64
C LYS A 373 -8.55 -16.91 17.05
N THR A 374 -8.02 -16.05 17.91
CA THR A 374 -8.42 -15.96 19.31
C THR A 374 -9.04 -14.60 19.64
N SER A 375 -10.03 -14.60 20.52
CA SER A 375 -10.65 -13.37 21.04
C SER A 375 -9.64 -12.48 21.78
N ARG A 376 -8.59 -13.06 22.38
CA ARG A 376 -7.50 -12.32 23.02
C ARG A 376 -6.70 -11.47 22.02
N GLU A 377 -6.52 -11.95 20.79
CA GLU A 377 -5.83 -11.22 19.72
C GLU A 377 -6.65 -10.01 19.28
N THR A 378 -7.97 -10.20 19.06
CA THR A 378 -8.88 -9.08 18.74
C THR A 378 -8.94 -8.07 19.88
N PHE A 379 -8.96 -8.52 21.13
CA PHE A 379 -8.98 -7.65 22.31
C PHE A 379 -7.72 -6.75 22.40
N LYS A 380 -6.56 -7.24 22.01
CA LYS A 380 -5.35 -6.41 21.94
C LYS A 380 -5.48 -5.21 21.00
N LEU A 381 -6.15 -5.41 19.84
CA LEU A 381 -6.44 -4.31 18.92
C LEU A 381 -7.56 -3.40 19.45
N TRP A 382 -8.56 -3.99 20.10
CA TRP A 382 -9.64 -3.19 20.71
C TRP A 382 -9.12 -2.24 21.79
N LEU A 383 -8.13 -2.64 22.60
CA LEU A 383 -7.48 -1.73 23.55
C LEU A 383 -6.81 -0.53 22.85
N MET A 384 -6.35 -0.68 21.61
CA MET A 384 -5.75 0.44 20.88
C MET A 384 -6.76 1.53 20.55
N VAL A 385 -8.06 1.19 20.41
CA VAL A 385 -9.13 2.16 20.16
C VAL A 385 -9.19 3.21 21.27
N PHE A 386 -8.96 2.81 22.54
CA PHE A 386 -8.97 3.73 23.69
C PHE A 386 -7.70 4.57 23.77
N LEU A 387 -6.57 4.03 23.36
CA LEU A 387 -5.27 4.69 23.48
C LEU A 387 -4.92 5.59 22.31
N GLU A 388 -5.52 5.36 21.14
CA GLU A 388 -5.23 6.08 19.90
C GLU A 388 -5.34 7.59 20.01
N PRO A 389 -6.40 8.17 20.58
CA PRO A 389 -6.54 9.63 20.66
C PRO A 389 -5.45 10.31 21.48
N PHE A 390 -4.84 9.61 22.43
CA PHE A 390 -3.84 10.16 23.33
C PHE A 390 -2.40 9.89 22.87
N LEU A 391 -2.14 8.75 22.24
CA LEU A 391 -0.77 8.32 21.95
C LEU A 391 -0.43 8.41 20.45
N TYR A 392 -1.37 8.10 19.58
CA TYR A 392 -1.09 7.99 18.15
C TYR A 392 -1.54 9.23 17.37
N HIS A 393 -2.75 9.70 17.59
CA HIS A 393 -3.32 10.83 16.87
C HIS A 393 -2.50 12.14 17.01
N PRO A 394 -1.97 12.52 18.19
CA PRO A 394 -1.10 13.68 18.31
C PRO A 394 0.19 13.58 17.48
N LEU A 395 0.74 12.36 17.33
CA LEU A 395 1.90 12.14 16.45
C LEU A 395 1.55 12.38 14.98
N LEU A 396 0.35 11.94 14.55
CA LEU A 396 -0.11 12.16 13.18
C LEU A 396 -0.28 13.64 12.87
N ILE A 397 -0.87 14.42 13.78
CA ILE A 397 -0.98 15.88 13.64
C ILE A 397 0.42 16.50 13.47
N TRP A 398 1.34 16.16 14.36
CA TRP A 398 2.72 16.69 14.30
C TRP A 398 3.43 16.36 12.98
N PHE A 399 3.35 15.11 12.53
CA PHE A 399 3.98 14.69 11.28
C PHE A 399 3.28 15.28 10.05
N GLY A 400 1.97 15.50 10.11
CA GLY A 400 1.21 16.20 9.09
C GLY A 400 1.71 17.63 8.90
N LEU A 401 1.75 18.40 9.98
CA LEU A 401 2.26 19.78 9.96
C LEU A 401 3.71 19.87 9.49
N LYS A 402 4.55 18.93 9.95
CA LYS A 402 5.95 18.83 9.49
C LYS A 402 6.04 18.55 7.99
N GLY A 403 5.15 17.72 7.44
CA GLY A 403 5.11 17.44 6.01
C GLY A 403 4.73 18.67 5.19
N TYR A 404 3.75 19.44 5.64
CA TYR A 404 3.37 20.71 4.98
C TYR A 404 4.50 21.74 5.03
N PHE A 405 5.16 21.87 6.19
CA PHE A 405 6.32 22.74 6.31
C PHE A 405 7.46 22.34 5.35
N ASN A 406 7.74 21.04 5.24
CA ASN A 406 8.74 20.54 4.30
C ASN A 406 8.38 20.85 2.83
N PHE A 407 7.11 20.71 2.46
CA PHE A 407 6.64 21.08 1.13
C PHE A 407 6.90 22.56 0.81
N TYR A 408 6.49 23.47 1.72
CA TYR A 408 6.67 24.90 1.50
C TYR A 408 8.13 25.35 1.55
N THR A 409 9.00 24.67 2.29
CA THR A 409 10.43 25.02 2.37
C THR A 409 11.28 24.33 1.31
N SER A 410 10.65 23.61 0.36
CA SER A 410 11.31 22.88 -0.74
C SER A 410 12.48 21.99 -0.26
N ARG A 411 12.39 21.45 0.96
CA ARG A 411 13.38 20.49 1.44
C ARG A 411 13.25 19.21 0.64
N GLN A 412 14.30 18.88 -0.10
CA GLN A 412 14.39 17.59 -0.80
C GLN A 412 14.25 16.48 0.24
N MET A 413 13.21 15.68 0.09
CA MET A 413 13.03 14.46 0.89
C MET A 413 13.62 13.33 0.08
N GLU A 414 14.78 12.83 0.53
CA GLU A 414 15.29 11.56 0.02
C GLU A 414 14.28 10.46 0.29
N TRP A 415 14.07 9.58 -0.69
CA TRP A 415 13.39 8.31 -0.47
C TRP A 415 14.15 7.57 0.62
N GLY A 416 13.61 7.60 1.84
CA GLY A 416 14.27 7.00 2.98
C GLY A 416 14.32 5.48 2.80
N THR A 417 15.51 4.91 2.91
CA THR A 417 15.69 3.48 3.10
C THR A 417 14.91 3.07 4.33
N MET A 418 13.79 2.37 4.16
CA MET A 418 13.11 1.69 5.26
C MET A 418 14.00 0.53 5.68
N THR A 419 14.57 0.60 6.89
CA THR A 419 15.23 -0.55 7.49
C THR A 419 14.16 -1.59 7.78
N ARG A 420 14.09 -2.61 6.96
CA ARG A 420 13.17 -3.74 7.10
C ARG A 420 13.81 -4.79 7.97
N GLN A 421 13.05 -5.39 8.87
CA GLN A 421 13.54 -6.46 9.74
C GLN A 421 13.57 -7.81 9.01
N GLY A 422 12.84 -7.95 7.91
CA GLY A 422 12.68 -9.22 7.18
C GLY A 422 11.83 -10.23 7.97
N PHE A 423 11.48 -11.33 7.31
CA PHE A 423 10.67 -12.40 7.89
C PHE A 423 11.55 -13.52 8.49
N ASP A 424 12.66 -13.19 9.17
CA ASP A 424 13.54 -14.19 9.81
C ASP A 424 12.84 -14.90 10.97
N ASN A 425 12.15 -15.97 10.67
CA ASN A 425 11.70 -16.98 11.63
C ASN A 425 12.82 -18.00 11.92
N THR A 426 14.03 -17.53 12.27
CA THR A 426 15.07 -18.42 12.82
C THR A 426 14.89 -18.56 14.34
N ASN A 427 13.76 -19.11 14.77
CA ASN A 427 13.66 -19.86 16.03
C ASN A 427 13.84 -21.36 15.78
N THR A 428 14.80 -21.76 14.97
CA THR A 428 15.37 -23.11 15.05
C THR A 428 16.36 -23.11 16.22
N LYS A 429 15.88 -23.54 17.37
CA LYS A 429 16.76 -24.03 18.44
C LYS A 429 17.80 -24.95 17.82
N LYS A 430 19.05 -24.53 17.77
CA LYS A 430 20.16 -25.43 17.52
C LYS A 430 20.06 -26.55 18.55
N PRO A 431 20.05 -27.84 18.16
CA PRO A 431 20.22 -28.92 19.13
C PRO A 431 21.58 -28.70 19.79
N ALA A 432 21.59 -28.71 21.13
CA ALA A 432 22.81 -28.69 21.93
C ALA A 432 23.64 -29.91 21.54
N ILE A 433 24.81 -29.65 20.95
CA ILE A 433 25.83 -30.70 20.76
C ILE A 433 26.35 -30.97 22.16
N SER A 434 25.98 -32.10 22.74
CA SER A 434 26.59 -32.62 23.96
C SER A 434 28.04 -33.02 23.62
N THR A 435 28.97 -32.21 24.06
CA THR A 435 30.38 -32.61 24.14
C THR A 435 30.53 -33.51 25.37
N ASP A 436 30.34 -34.81 25.19
CA ASP A 436 30.85 -35.79 26.14
C ASP A 436 32.36 -35.88 25.97
N ASN A 437 33.08 -35.21 26.83
CA ASN A 437 34.49 -35.47 27.08
C ASN A 437 34.57 -36.61 28.12
N THR A 438 34.69 -37.84 27.65
CA THR A 438 35.27 -38.89 28.46
C THR A 438 36.74 -39.00 28.10
N ALA A 439 37.52 -38.32 28.93
CA ALA A 439 38.93 -38.73 29.14
C ALA A 439 38.94 -40.11 29.78
N ASN A 440 39.64 -41.06 29.20
CA ASN A 440 40.09 -42.22 29.93
C ASN A 440 41.58 -42.44 29.66
N ASN A 441 42.29 -42.44 30.79
CA ASN A 441 43.66 -42.84 30.90
C ASN A 441 43.83 -44.36 30.62
N GLY A 442 44.93 -44.71 30.02
CA GLY A 442 45.42 -46.05 29.82
C GLY A 442 46.70 -46.01 29.01
#